data_075fc44febd8480a619f5383f5a38a71
#
_entry.id   075fc44febd8480a619f5383f5a38a71
#
_cell.length_a   1.000
_cell.length_b   1.000
_cell.length_c   1.000
_cell.angle_alpha   90.00
_cell.angle_beta   90.00
_cell.angle_gamma   90.00
#
_symmetry.space_group_name_H-M   'P 1'
#
loop_
_entity.id
_entity.type
_entity.pdbx_description
1 polymer ?
#
loop_
_entity_poly.entity_id
_entity_poly.type
_entity_poly.pdbx_seq_one_letter_code
_entity_poly.pdbx_strand_id
1 'polypeptide(L)'
;PNVGPHTGFLRLAFSAPEKRKLSQSEIAARAREILHREYPGVELLQYPGGLVASVFANGFTAPIVLEVRGERLEEIDAQAKAVAEVARTIPGVRDVRCSLQIDYPELRVETDRAKAGLVGVTLASAAQTTLDATLGNINAPSVWIDAQNGQSYYVVTSYDPEHVSDTGALGHLPVRVSDTGQAVTLGAYAAIRRSLGPIAVERNALQRVGHVLMQAEGRDIGTIATDLDNALAADPRTRSIHYGFVGQVELMRNTFGGLGLALGLAVMVVFMIMASQFKSVRLPFVLLFTIPVSLVGIVLALVSAGQGFSITALMGILMVIGIAVSNGILLVDDANRRLGEGAPKLEAIVAAARSRFVPIAMTSLATIIGLVPTAMGVEAGSEANQPLALAVVGGLTSSTILSLFLVPVMFLVFAKRPAAEEDARAQVAAHA
;
A
#
# COMPACT_ATOMS: atom_id res chain seq x y z
N PRO A 1 14.19 -8.20 -5.37
CA PRO A 1 15.04 -8.47 -6.52
C PRO A 1 15.40 -9.95 -6.58
N ASN A 2 15.31 -10.55 -7.78
CA ASN A 2 15.78 -11.90 -7.98
C ASN A 2 17.31 -11.85 -8.04
N VAL A 3 17.94 -12.31 -7.00
CA VAL A 3 19.39 -12.32 -6.90
C VAL A 3 19.84 -13.78 -6.77
N GLY A 4 20.61 -14.24 -7.76
CA GLY A 4 21.16 -15.58 -7.79
C GLY A 4 20.39 -16.59 -8.65
N PRO A 5 21.04 -17.69 -9.05
CA PRO A 5 20.51 -18.68 -9.99
C PRO A 5 19.39 -19.56 -9.42
N HIS A 6 19.14 -19.51 -8.11
CA HIS A 6 18.06 -20.25 -7.43
C HIS A 6 16.75 -19.47 -7.40
N THR A 7 16.71 -18.22 -7.89
CA THR A 7 15.52 -17.40 -7.96
C THR A 7 15.11 -17.14 -9.39
N GLY A 8 13.82 -17.18 -9.65
CA GLY A 8 13.25 -16.89 -10.98
C GLY A 8 12.08 -15.93 -10.88
N PHE A 9 11.81 -15.23 -11.97
CA PHE A 9 10.66 -14.37 -12.12
C PHE A 9 9.87 -14.78 -13.35
N LEU A 10 8.59 -15.11 -13.14
CA LEU A 10 7.66 -15.43 -14.21
C LEU A 10 6.58 -14.36 -14.29
N ARG A 11 6.48 -13.71 -15.44
CA ARG A 11 5.42 -12.75 -15.73
C ARG A 11 4.34 -13.38 -16.59
N LEU A 12 3.13 -13.45 -16.06
CA LEU A 12 1.95 -13.92 -16.79
C LEU A 12 1.10 -12.71 -17.19
N ALA A 13 0.90 -12.52 -18.49
CA ALA A 13 0.00 -11.51 -19.03
C ALA A 13 -1.31 -12.19 -19.41
N PHE A 14 -2.41 -11.69 -18.89
CA PHE A 14 -3.75 -12.21 -19.16
C PHE A 14 -4.51 -11.30 -20.12
N SER A 15 -5.53 -11.86 -20.77
CA SER A 15 -6.51 -11.08 -21.53
C SER A 15 -7.22 -10.07 -20.63
N ALA A 16 -7.75 -9.00 -21.22
CA ALA A 16 -8.48 -7.95 -20.50
C ALA A 16 -9.62 -8.56 -19.63
N PRO A 17 -9.95 -7.94 -18.48
CA PRO A 17 -10.96 -8.46 -17.56
C PRO A 17 -12.30 -8.80 -18.22
N GLU A 18 -12.72 -7.98 -19.20
CA GLU A 18 -13.97 -8.16 -19.95
C GLU A 18 -14.00 -9.44 -20.81
N LYS A 19 -12.82 -9.95 -21.18
CA LYS A 19 -12.68 -11.15 -22.04
C LYS A 19 -12.46 -12.43 -21.26
N ARG A 20 -12.42 -12.39 -19.92
CA ARG A 20 -12.15 -13.54 -19.06
C ARG A 20 -13.25 -13.71 -18.00
N LYS A 21 -13.53 -14.97 -17.64
CA LYS A 21 -14.53 -15.30 -16.60
C LYS A 21 -13.95 -15.28 -15.19
N LEU A 22 -12.64 -15.49 -15.05
CA LEU A 22 -11.95 -15.57 -13.77
C LEU A 22 -11.33 -14.22 -13.41
N SER A 23 -11.45 -13.83 -12.16
CA SER A 23 -10.73 -12.71 -11.61
C SER A 23 -9.22 -12.98 -11.51
N GLN A 24 -8.41 -11.95 -11.38
CA GLN A 24 -6.97 -12.10 -11.22
C GLN A 24 -6.61 -12.87 -9.94
N SER A 25 -7.34 -12.66 -8.86
CA SER A 25 -7.16 -13.35 -7.58
C SER A 25 -7.48 -14.85 -7.69
N GLU A 26 -8.54 -15.23 -8.42
CA GLU A 26 -8.86 -16.64 -8.65
C GLU A 26 -7.83 -17.34 -9.50
N ILE A 27 -7.28 -16.66 -10.52
CA ILE A 27 -6.20 -17.21 -11.34
C ILE A 27 -4.94 -17.38 -10.48
N ALA A 28 -4.61 -16.40 -9.65
CA ALA A 28 -3.47 -16.47 -8.73
C ALA A 28 -3.61 -17.64 -7.74
N ALA A 29 -4.79 -17.82 -7.14
CA ALA A 29 -5.06 -18.94 -6.24
C ALA A 29 -4.89 -20.30 -6.92
N ARG A 30 -5.43 -20.47 -8.15
CA ARG A 30 -5.25 -21.70 -8.93
C ARG A 30 -3.80 -21.93 -9.33
N ALA A 31 -3.09 -20.88 -9.74
CA ALA A 31 -1.67 -21.00 -10.08
C ALA A 31 -0.85 -21.43 -8.87
N ARG A 32 -1.14 -20.90 -7.67
CA ARG A 32 -0.51 -21.30 -6.42
C ARG A 32 -0.74 -22.79 -6.12
N GLU A 33 -1.98 -23.24 -6.24
CA GLU A 33 -2.33 -24.64 -6.01
C GLU A 33 -1.59 -25.59 -6.95
N ILE A 34 -1.53 -25.27 -8.24
CA ILE A 34 -0.81 -26.05 -9.24
C ILE A 34 0.69 -26.07 -8.92
N LEU A 35 1.29 -24.91 -8.65
CA LEU A 35 2.72 -24.81 -8.41
C LEU A 35 3.13 -25.51 -7.11
N HIS A 36 2.36 -25.43 -6.03
CA HIS A 36 2.64 -26.19 -4.81
C HIS A 36 2.52 -27.70 -5.00
N ARG A 37 1.58 -28.15 -5.86
CA ARG A 37 1.43 -29.57 -6.14
C ARG A 37 2.56 -30.13 -7.03
N GLU A 38 2.93 -29.38 -8.07
CA GLU A 38 3.95 -29.84 -9.04
C GLU A 38 5.38 -29.58 -8.54
N TYR A 39 5.57 -28.53 -7.73
CA TYR A 39 6.89 -28.09 -7.24
C TYR A 39 6.86 -27.79 -5.72
N PRO A 40 6.72 -28.82 -4.86
CA PRO A 40 6.52 -28.63 -3.41
C PRO A 40 7.70 -27.98 -2.68
N GLY A 41 8.89 -27.95 -3.29
CA GLY A 41 10.09 -27.32 -2.70
C GLY A 41 10.31 -25.86 -3.10
N VAL A 42 9.41 -25.26 -3.88
CA VAL A 42 9.59 -23.89 -4.37
C VAL A 42 8.79 -22.92 -3.50
N GLU A 43 9.46 -21.92 -2.95
CA GLU A 43 8.81 -20.79 -2.30
C GLU A 43 8.26 -19.83 -3.36
N LEU A 44 6.99 -19.52 -3.24
CA LEU A 44 6.28 -18.62 -4.17
C LEU A 44 5.98 -17.29 -3.49
N LEU A 45 6.16 -16.21 -4.22
CA LEU A 45 5.62 -14.91 -3.88
C LEU A 45 4.89 -14.37 -5.11
N GLN A 46 3.59 -14.43 -5.09
CA GLN A 46 2.78 -13.91 -6.18
C GLN A 46 2.55 -12.42 -6.02
N TYR A 47 2.84 -11.68 -7.06
CA TYR A 47 2.57 -10.26 -7.11
C TYR A 47 1.48 -9.99 -8.15
N PRO A 48 0.30 -9.52 -7.73
CA PRO A 48 -0.83 -9.36 -8.65
C PRO A 48 -0.60 -8.33 -9.75
N GLY A 49 0.51 -7.60 -9.71
CA GLY A 49 0.86 -6.62 -10.73
C GLY A 49 -0.06 -5.40 -10.72
N GLY A 50 0.38 -4.36 -11.39
CA GLY A 50 -0.34 -3.09 -11.49
C GLY A 50 0.49 -1.92 -10.96
N LEU A 51 0.52 -0.84 -11.74
CA LEU A 51 1.30 0.35 -11.39
C LEU A 51 0.85 0.94 -10.05
N VAL A 52 -0.46 0.96 -9.82
CA VAL A 52 -1.07 1.50 -8.61
C VAL A 52 -0.70 0.67 -7.39
N ALA A 53 -0.78 -0.65 -7.48
CA ALA A 53 -0.40 -1.55 -6.38
C ALA A 53 1.08 -1.39 -6.01
N SER A 54 1.98 -1.23 -6.99
CA SER A 54 3.41 -1.04 -6.74
C SER A 54 3.72 0.31 -6.08
N VAL A 55 3.00 1.37 -6.44
CA VAL A 55 3.13 2.70 -5.81
C VAL A 55 2.69 2.65 -4.35
N PHE A 56 1.53 2.06 -4.06
CA PHE A 56 1.05 1.92 -2.69
C PHE A 56 1.89 0.97 -1.83
N ALA A 57 2.49 -0.05 -2.44
CA ALA A 57 3.43 -0.95 -1.76
C ALA A 57 4.82 -0.32 -1.52
N ASN A 58 5.03 0.95 -1.92
CA ASN A 58 6.30 1.67 -1.75
C ASN A 58 7.51 0.89 -2.31
N GLY A 59 7.33 0.28 -3.49
CA GLY A 59 8.35 -0.52 -4.16
C GLY A 59 8.50 -1.97 -3.69
N PHE A 60 7.78 -2.39 -2.66
CA PHE A 60 7.74 -3.79 -2.24
C PHE A 60 6.85 -4.63 -3.16
N THR A 61 7.16 -5.92 -3.25
CA THR A 61 6.40 -6.88 -4.07
C THR A 61 5.24 -7.55 -3.31
N ALA A 62 4.96 -7.08 -2.10
CA ALA A 62 3.91 -7.61 -1.24
C ALA A 62 3.17 -6.47 -0.53
N PRO A 63 1.85 -6.59 -0.29
CA PRO A 63 1.06 -5.57 0.39
C PRO A 63 1.35 -5.49 1.90
N ILE A 64 1.76 -6.61 2.50
CA ILE A 64 2.11 -6.67 3.92
C ILE A 64 3.58 -6.99 4.03
N VAL A 65 4.34 -6.09 4.62
CA VAL A 65 5.78 -6.25 4.84
C VAL A 65 6.11 -5.87 6.27
N LEU A 66 6.75 -6.80 6.96
CA LEU A 66 7.34 -6.57 8.27
C LEU A 66 8.86 -6.42 8.11
N GLU A 67 9.39 -5.33 8.60
CA GLU A 67 10.82 -5.06 8.68
C GLU A 67 11.33 -5.43 10.07
N VAL A 68 12.29 -6.36 10.14
CA VAL A 68 12.99 -6.76 11.36
C VAL A 68 14.36 -6.10 11.34
N ARG A 69 14.74 -5.42 12.42
CA ARG A 69 15.98 -4.66 12.55
C ARG A 69 16.90 -5.28 13.56
N GLY A 70 18.21 -5.25 13.29
CA GLY A 70 19.21 -5.77 14.20
C GLY A 70 20.63 -5.40 13.81
N GLU A 71 21.58 -5.82 14.65
CA GLU A 71 23.01 -5.57 14.41
C GLU A 71 23.67 -6.74 13.66
N ARG A 72 23.26 -7.96 13.93
CA ARG A 72 23.83 -9.18 13.37
C ARG A 72 22.88 -9.84 12.39
N LEU A 73 23.39 -10.24 11.24
CA LEU A 73 22.57 -10.86 10.18
C LEU A 73 21.93 -12.19 10.63
N GLU A 74 22.65 -12.96 11.42
CA GLU A 74 22.17 -14.25 11.94
C GLU A 74 20.98 -14.06 12.89
N GLU A 75 21.02 -13.00 13.71
CA GLU A 75 19.91 -12.66 14.59
C GLU A 75 18.69 -12.19 13.81
N ILE A 76 18.90 -11.32 12.82
CA ILE A 76 17.81 -10.82 11.94
C ILE A 76 17.18 -11.98 11.19
N ASP A 77 17.98 -12.92 10.65
CA ASP A 77 17.46 -14.08 9.94
C ASP A 77 16.62 -14.98 10.86
N ALA A 78 17.14 -15.29 12.05
CA ALA A 78 16.41 -16.10 13.03
C ALA A 78 15.11 -15.43 13.48
N GLN A 79 15.14 -14.12 13.73
CA GLN A 79 13.97 -13.34 14.11
C GLN A 79 12.96 -13.24 12.95
N ALA A 80 13.41 -12.98 11.72
CA ALA A 80 12.55 -12.94 10.55
C ALA A 80 11.87 -14.29 10.28
N LYS A 81 12.59 -15.40 10.45
CA LYS A 81 12.03 -16.75 10.35
C LYS A 81 10.98 -17.01 11.43
N ALA A 82 11.23 -16.60 12.69
CA ALA A 82 10.25 -16.73 13.77
C ALA A 82 8.98 -15.89 13.48
N VAL A 83 9.13 -14.66 12.99
CA VAL A 83 8.01 -13.82 12.55
C VAL A 83 7.24 -14.49 11.39
N ALA A 84 7.96 -15.06 10.43
CA ALA A 84 7.34 -15.75 9.30
C ALA A 84 6.54 -17.00 9.72
N GLU A 85 7.01 -17.76 10.71
CA GLU A 85 6.28 -18.91 11.27
C GLU A 85 4.96 -18.46 11.90
N VAL A 86 4.97 -17.41 12.72
CA VAL A 86 3.76 -16.86 13.32
C VAL A 86 2.82 -16.33 12.22
N ALA A 87 3.36 -15.62 11.24
CA ALA A 87 2.57 -15.06 10.13
C ALA A 87 1.83 -16.14 9.32
N ARG A 88 2.45 -17.31 9.11
CA ARG A 88 1.80 -18.43 8.41
C ARG A 88 0.57 -18.99 9.14
N THR A 89 0.43 -18.75 10.43
CA THR A 89 -0.74 -19.19 11.21
C THR A 89 -1.94 -18.24 11.09
N ILE A 90 -1.75 -17.03 10.60
CA ILE A 90 -2.79 -16.01 10.51
C ILE A 90 -3.71 -16.30 9.32
N PRO A 91 -5.03 -16.42 9.54
CA PRO A 91 -5.98 -16.61 8.45
C PRO A 91 -5.95 -15.45 7.46
N GLY A 92 -5.86 -15.77 6.16
CA GLY A 92 -5.79 -14.78 5.09
C GLY A 92 -4.37 -14.36 4.71
N VAL A 93 -3.34 -14.75 5.47
CA VAL A 93 -1.94 -14.59 5.05
C VAL A 93 -1.54 -15.72 4.12
N ARG A 94 -0.88 -15.36 3.01
CA ARG A 94 -0.34 -16.29 2.01
C ARG A 94 1.06 -15.86 1.57
N ASP A 95 1.78 -16.76 0.94
CA ASP A 95 3.08 -16.52 0.27
C ASP A 95 4.08 -15.80 1.19
N VAL A 96 4.27 -16.33 2.41
CA VAL A 96 5.20 -15.73 3.40
C VAL A 96 6.63 -16.05 3.01
N ARG A 97 7.42 -14.99 2.75
CA ARG A 97 8.84 -15.10 2.37
C ARG A 97 9.72 -14.14 3.14
N CYS A 98 10.89 -14.61 3.58
CA CYS A 98 11.94 -13.74 4.11
C CYS A 98 12.84 -13.21 2.98
N SER A 99 13.17 -11.92 3.00
CA SER A 99 14.08 -11.32 2.01
C SER A 99 15.55 -11.65 2.30
N LEU A 100 15.91 -11.75 3.57
CA LEU A 100 17.25 -12.06 4.00
C LEU A 100 17.49 -13.59 3.89
N GLN A 101 18.51 -13.96 3.15
CA GLN A 101 19.01 -15.32 3.02
C GLN A 101 20.51 -15.28 3.31
N ILE A 102 20.93 -15.95 4.38
CA ILE A 102 22.33 -15.98 4.83
C ILE A 102 23.02 -17.32 4.55
N ASP A 103 22.28 -18.29 4.07
CA ASP A 103 22.67 -19.68 3.84
C ASP A 103 22.90 -19.99 2.34
N TYR A 104 23.15 -18.95 1.55
CA TYR A 104 23.45 -19.15 0.13
C TYR A 104 24.87 -19.71 -0.05
N PRO A 105 25.04 -20.81 -0.82
CA PRO A 105 26.34 -21.39 -1.05
C PRO A 105 27.22 -20.47 -1.91
N GLU A 106 28.38 -20.13 -1.41
CA GLU A 106 29.39 -19.31 -2.09
C GLU A 106 30.75 -20.01 -2.12
N LEU A 107 31.56 -19.64 -3.08
CA LEU A 107 32.99 -19.97 -3.11
C LEU A 107 33.77 -18.75 -2.65
N ARG A 108 34.45 -18.86 -1.52
CA ARG A 108 35.28 -17.80 -0.99
C ARG A 108 36.73 -18.00 -1.42
N VAL A 109 37.27 -17.03 -2.13
CA VAL A 109 38.68 -17.00 -2.55
C VAL A 109 39.47 -16.19 -1.54
N GLU A 110 40.20 -16.87 -0.66
CA GLU A 110 41.05 -16.25 0.37
C GLU A 110 42.49 -16.15 -0.15
N THR A 111 42.90 -14.92 -0.52
CA THR A 111 44.23 -14.66 -1.06
C THR A 111 45.24 -14.44 0.06
N ASP A 112 46.29 -15.21 0.09
CA ASP A 112 47.48 -14.96 0.91
C ASP A 112 48.30 -13.83 0.27
N ARG A 113 48.26 -12.65 0.88
CA ARG A 113 48.87 -11.45 0.35
C ARG A 113 50.41 -11.56 0.29
N ALA A 114 51.05 -12.27 1.23
CA ALA A 114 52.46 -12.45 1.26
C ALA A 114 52.93 -13.34 0.10
N LYS A 115 52.25 -14.48 -0.11
CA LYS A 115 52.54 -15.38 -1.23
C LYS A 115 52.23 -14.71 -2.59
N ALA A 116 51.15 -13.97 -2.71
CA ALA A 116 50.78 -13.24 -3.92
C ALA A 116 51.87 -12.20 -4.26
N GLY A 117 52.41 -11.48 -3.25
CA GLY A 117 53.50 -10.53 -3.44
C GLY A 117 54.78 -11.16 -3.93
N LEU A 118 55.13 -12.36 -3.43
CA LEU A 118 56.32 -13.11 -3.87
C LEU A 118 56.27 -13.50 -5.36
N VAL A 119 55.08 -13.76 -5.88
CA VAL A 119 54.85 -14.11 -7.30
C VAL A 119 54.45 -12.89 -8.14
N GLY A 120 54.55 -11.68 -7.58
CA GLY A 120 54.27 -10.43 -8.27
C GLY A 120 52.79 -10.23 -8.66
N VAL A 121 51.86 -10.85 -7.93
CA VAL A 121 50.41 -10.72 -8.15
C VAL A 121 49.82 -9.75 -7.14
N THR A 122 49.02 -8.79 -7.61
CA THR A 122 48.24 -7.90 -6.75
C THR A 122 46.87 -8.51 -6.44
N LEU A 123 46.27 -8.14 -5.32
CA LEU A 123 44.91 -8.58 -4.98
C LEU A 123 43.89 -8.13 -6.05
N ALA A 124 44.11 -6.94 -6.60
CA ALA A 124 43.23 -6.40 -7.66
C ALA A 124 43.31 -7.25 -8.95
N SER A 125 44.52 -7.64 -9.39
CA SER A 125 44.68 -8.48 -10.58
C SER A 125 44.09 -9.88 -10.36
N ALA A 126 44.27 -10.47 -9.16
CA ALA A 126 43.70 -11.75 -8.82
C ALA A 126 42.15 -11.70 -8.86
N ALA A 127 41.54 -10.67 -8.24
CA ALA A 127 40.12 -10.45 -8.24
C ALA A 127 39.55 -10.24 -9.64
N GLN A 128 40.22 -9.41 -10.46
CA GLN A 128 39.80 -9.14 -11.83
C GLN A 128 39.85 -10.41 -12.69
N THR A 129 40.93 -11.17 -12.62
CA THR A 129 41.04 -12.43 -13.39
C THR A 129 39.99 -13.45 -12.96
N THR A 130 39.70 -13.55 -11.65
CA THR A 130 38.64 -14.44 -11.15
C THR A 130 37.28 -13.98 -11.65
N LEU A 131 37.01 -12.69 -11.65
CA LEU A 131 35.78 -12.09 -12.17
C LEU A 131 35.63 -12.38 -13.68
N ASP A 132 36.68 -12.10 -14.46
CA ASP A 132 36.67 -12.30 -15.92
C ASP A 132 36.51 -13.81 -16.28
N ALA A 133 37.05 -14.71 -15.45
CA ALA A 133 36.90 -16.14 -15.65
C ALA A 133 35.50 -16.66 -15.34
N THR A 134 34.84 -16.11 -14.30
CA THR A 134 33.54 -16.63 -13.85
C THR A 134 32.36 -15.90 -14.48
N LEU A 135 32.46 -14.60 -14.71
CA LEU A 135 31.37 -13.74 -15.21
C LEU A 135 31.64 -13.21 -16.61
N GLY A 136 32.88 -13.28 -17.06
CA GLY A 136 33.33 -12.60 -18.25
C GLY A 136 33.48 -11.09 -18.03
N ASN A 137 33.75 -10.34 -19.07
CA ASN A 137 33.84 -8.89 -19.04
C ASN A 137 32.48 -8.18 -19.19
N ILE A 138 31.37 -8.84 -18.78
CA ILE A 138 30.01 -8.34 -18.95
C ILE A 138 29.76 -6.98 -18.27
N ASN A 139 30.47 -6.71 -17.16
CA ASN A 139 30.35 -5.45 -16.43
C ASN A 139 31.07 -4.27 -17.12
N ALA A 140 32.05 -4.56 -17.98
CA ALA A 140 32.80 -3.58 -18.75
C ALA A 140 33.14 -4.16 -20.15
N PRO A 141 32.10 -4.41 -20.98
CA PRO A 141 32.34 -5.03 -22.28
C PRO A 141 33.08 -4.10 -23.22
N SER A 142 33.95 -4.66 -24.07
CA SER A 142 34.56 -3.92 -25.16
C SER A 142 33.47 -3.52 -26.17
N VAL A 143 33.61 -2.31 -26.71
CA VAL A 143 32.69 -1.83 -27.75
C VAL A 143 33.36 -1.98 -29.10
N TRP A 144 32.75 -2.72 -30.01
CA TRP A 144 33.15 -2.78 -31.40
C TRP A 144 32.18 -1.99 -32.25
N ILE A 145 32.70 -1.10 -33.07
CA ILE A 145 31.87 -0.31 -33.98
C ILE A 145 32.00 -0.89 -35.38
N ASP A 146 30.90 -1.28 -35.98
CA ASP A 146 30.87 -1.75 -37.36
C ASP A 146 31.12 -0.57 -38.32
N ALA A 147 32.23 -0.64 -39.03
CA ALA A 147 32.63 0.40 -39.95
C ALA A 147 31.71 0.58 -41.16
N GLN A 148 30.86 -0.41 -41.44
CA GLN A 148 29.96 -0.37 -42.61
C GLN A 148 28.64 0.36 -42.28
N ASN A 149 28.10 0.20 -41.08
CA ASN A 149 26.80 0.75 -40.69
C ASN A 149 26.86 1.70 -39.52
N GLY A 150 28.02 1.86 -38.85
CA GLY A 150 28.22 2.73 -37.67
C GLY A 150 27.55 2.21 -36.38
N GLN A 151 27.02 0.97 -36.37
CA GLN A 151 26.39 0.39 -35.18
C GLN A 151 27.43 -0.11 -34.18
N SER A 152 27.15 0.11 -32.90
CA SER A 152 27.98 -0.35 -31.80
C SER A 152 27.49 -1.70 -31.26
N TYR A 153 28.43 -2.63 -31.12
CA TYR A 153 28.17 -3.95 -30.53
C TYR A 153 29.05 -4.15 -29.32
N TYR A 154 28.47 -4.74 -28.27
CA TYR A 154 29.23 -5.17 -27.11
C TYR A 154 29.91 -6.51 -27.35
N VAL A 155 31.24 -6.55 -27.16
CA VAL A 155 32.01 -7.78 -27.24
C VAL A 155 32.21 -8.32 -25.83
N VAL A 156 31.54 -9.41 -25.49
CA VAL A 156 31.71 -10.08 -24.21
C VAL A 156 32.59 -11.30 -24.40
N THR A 157 33.62 -11.39 -23.56
CA THR A 157 34.53 -12.53 -23.48
C THR A 157 34.34 -13.23 -22.13
N SER A 158 34.25 -14.55 -22.13
CA SER A 158 34.18 -15.38 -20.92
C SER A 158 34.93 -16.68 -21.17
N TYR A 159 35.34 -17.35 -20.09
CA TYR A 159 35.80 -18.71 -20.18
C TYR A 159 34.63 -19.63 -20.50
N ASP A 160 34.92 -20.74 -21.17
CA ASP A 160 33.94 -21.81 -21.34
C ASP A 160 33.52 -22.35 -19.96
N PRO A 161 32.21 -22.48 -19.67
CA PRO A 161 31.71 -23.00 -18.41
C PRO A 161 32.35 -24.33 -17.97
N GLU A 162 32.73 -25.20 -18.90
CA GLU A 162 33.41 -26.45 -18.60
C GLU A 162 34.76 -26.26 -17.92
N HIS A 163 35.47 -25.16 -18.20
CA HIS A 163 36.79 -24.85 -17.64
C HIS A 163 36.75 -24.14 -16.27
N VAL A 164 35.57 -23.76 -15.79
CA VAL A 164 35.37 -23.11 -14.48
C VAL A 164 34.29 -23.77 -13.65
N SER A 165 33.99 -25.04 -13.93
CA SER A 165 32.87 -25.78 -13.36
C SER A 165 33.06 -26.20 -11.92
N ASP A 166 34.29 -26.31 -11.41
CA ASP A 166 34.58 -26.75 -10.06
C ASP A 166 35.68 -25.92 -9.38
N THR A 167 35.89 -26.16 -8.08
CA THR A 167 36.91 -25.48 -7.26
C THR A 167 38.33 -25.76 -7.71
N GLY A 168 38.59 -26.94 -8.29
CA GLY A 168 39.88 -27.33 -8.85
C GLY A 168 40.19 -26.54 -10.09
N ALA A 169 39.24 -26.46 -11.03
CA ALA A 169 39.36 -25.70 -12.24
C ALA A 169 39.63 -24.21 -11.95
N LEU A 170 38.92 -23.61 -11.00
CA LEU A 170 39.18 -22.24 -10.53
C LEU A 170 40.59 -22.07 -9.96
N GLY A 171 41.10 -23.08 -9.24
CA GLY A 171 42.47 -23.05 -8.73
C GLY A 171 43.55 -23.03 -9.83
N HIS A 172 43.29 -23.60 -10.98
CA HIS A 172 44.18 -23.63 -12.14
C HIS A 172 44.10 -22.42 -13.03
N LEU A 173 43.26 -21.44 -12.74
CA LEU A 173 43.16 -20.21 -13.52
C LEU A 173 44.50 -19.45 -13.54
N PRO A 174 45.07 -19.17 -14.73
CA PRO A 174 46.26 -18.39 -14.86
C PRO A 174 45.96 -16.90 -14.61
N VAL A 175 46.61 -16.30 -13.60
CA VAL A 175 46.43 -14.88 -13.24
C VAL A 175 47.51 -14.02 -13.83
N ARG A 176 48.72 -14.57 -13.94
CA ARG A 176 49.88 -13.88 -14.48
C ARG A 176 50.84 -14.89 -15.14
N VAL A 177 51.57 -14.45 -16.11
CA VAL A 177 52.74 -15.16 -16.62
C VAL A 177 53.97 -14.54 -15.95
N SER A 178 54.79 -15.38 -15.29
CA SER A 178 56.04 -14.95 -14.67
C SER A 178 57.07 -14.54 -15.74
N ASP A 179 58.12 -13.84 -15.30
CA ASP A 179 59.21 -13.42 -16.21
C ASP A 179 59.98 -14.62 -16.80
N THR A 180 59.81 -15.81 -16.21
CA THR A 180 60.36 -17.08 -16.71
C THR A 180 59.39 -17.83 -17.69
N GLY A 181 58.25 -17.22 -18.05
CA GLY A 181 57.25 -17.82 -18.96
C GLY A 181 56.31 -18.84 -18.28
N GLN A 182 56.38 -19.04 -16.98
CA GLN A 182 55.50 -19.94 -16.27
C GLN A 182 54.21 -19.22 -15.84
N ALA A 183 53.06 -19.88 -16.02
CA ALA A 183 51.79 -19.37 -15.57
C ALA A 183 51.65 -19.47 -14.04
N VAL A 184 51.42 -18.33 -13.40
CA VAL A 184 51.07 -18.26 -11.97
C VAL A 184 49.58 -18.46 -11.84
N THR A 185 49.18 -19.57 -11.25
CA THR A 185 47.75 -19.92 -11.07
C THR A 185 47.20 -19.36 -9.77
N LEU A 186 45.87 -19.19 -9.71
CA LEU A 186 45.14 -18.70 -8.53
C LEU A 186 45.43 -19.56 -7.29
N GLY A 187 45.43 -20.89 -7.43
CA GLY A 187 45.67 -21.84 -6.35
C GLY A 187 47.09 -21.80 -5.76
N ALA A 188 48.09 -21.15 -6.45
CA ALA A 188 49.45 -21.00 -5.93
C ALA A 188 49.52 -20.10 -4.67
N TYR A 189 48.59 -19.16 -4.54
CA TYR A 189 48.61 -18.14 -3.47
C TYR A 189 47.23 -17.91 -2.85
N ALA A 190 46.14 -18.55 -3.34
CA ALA A 190 44.81 -18.42 -2.80
C ALA A 190 44.23 -19.77 -2.43
N ALA A 191 43.45 -19.80 -1.35
CA ALA A 191 42.65 -20.94 -0.95
C ALA A 191 41.18 -20.73 -1.34
N ILE A 192 40.60 -21.68 -2.06
CA ILE A 192 39.20 -21.64 -2.46
C ILE A 192 38.41 -22.53 -1.52
N ARG A 193 37.49 -21.96 -0.75
CA ARG A 193 36.67 -22.64 0.24
C ARG A 193 35.19 -22.48 -0.06
N ARG A 194 34.43 -23.54 0.15
CA ARG A 194 32.97 -23.45 0.18
C ARG A 194 32.56 -22.78 1.48
N SER A 195 31.71 -21.79 1.38
CA SER A 195 31.16 -21.04 2.51
C SER A 195 29.67 -20.80 2.28
N LEU A 196 28.99 -20.39 3.32
CA LEU A 196 27.63 -19.86 3.24
C LEU A 196 27.70 -18.37 3.51
N GLY A 197 26.97 -17.60 2.74
CA GLY A 197 26.97 -16.15 2.88
C GLY A 197 25.64 -15.51 2.49
N PRO A 198 25.45 -14.24 2.84
CA PRO A 198 24.26 -13.51 2.43
C PRO A 198 24.34 -13.12 0.97
N ILE A 199 23.25 -13.35 0.21
CA ILE A 199 23.14 -12.90 -1.18
C ILE A 199 23.14 -11.39 -1.27
N ALA A 200 22.35 -10.75 -0.39
CA ALA A 200 22.22 -9.31 -0.28
C ALA A 200 22.05 -8.90 1.18
N VAL A 201 22.60 -7.75 1.54
CA VAL A 201 22.42 -7.15 2.86
C VAL A 201 21.69 -5.83 2.66
N GLU A 202 20.44 -5.81 3.10
CA GLU A 202 19.60 -4.61 3.05
C GLU A 202 19.83 -3.74 4.29
N ARG A 203 19.75 -2.43 4.10
CA ARG A 203 19.84 -1.46 5.19
C ARG A 203 18.75 -0.40 5.05
N ASN A 204 18.14 -0.07 6.17
CA ASN A 204 17.23 1.06 6.30
C ASN A 204 17.74 1.97 7.42
N ALA A 205 17.87 3.26 7.13
CA ALA A 205 18.44 4.25 8.07
C ALA A 205 19.77 3.79 8.73
N LEU A 206 20.69 3.24 7.93
CA LEU A 206 21.99 2.69 8.30
C LEU A 206 21.94 1.38 9.11
N GLN A 207 20.81 0.94 9.59
CA GLN A 207 20.64 -0.35 10.29
C GLN A 207 20.44 -1.49 9.29
N ARG A 208 20.95 -2.68 9.61
CA ARG A 208 20.66 -3.89 8.83
C ARG A 208 19.23 -4.30 9.06
N VAL A 209 18.56 -4.70 7.98
CA VAL A 209 17.15 -5.11 8.02
C VAL A 209 16.93 -6.43 7.28
N GLY A 210 15.93 -7.15 7.71
CA GLY A 210 15.35 -8.29 6.98
C GLY A 210 13.86 -8.06 6.85
N HIS A 211 13.30 -8.31 5.66
CA HIS A 211 11.88 -8.14 5.41
C HIS A 211 11.18 -9.50 5.38
N VAL A 212 10.02 -9.56 6.02
CA VAL A 212 9.07 -10.65 5.88
C VAL A 212 7.93 -10.16 5.01
N LEU A 213 7.86 -10.66 3.78
CA LEU A 213 6.88 -10.29 2.77
C LEU A 213 5.72 -11.28 2.81
N MET A 214 4.50 -10.78 2.71
CA MET A 214 3.27 -11.57 2.82
C MET A 214 2.21 -11.06 1.87
N GLN A 215 1.44 -11.98 1.31
CA GLN A 215 0.24 -11.67 0.53
C GLN A 215 -1.02 -11.78 1.40
N ALA A 216 -2.03 -10.99 1.06
CA ALA A 216 -3.35 -11.05 1.66
C ALA A 216 -4.34 -11.73 0.70
N GLU A 217 -5.14 -12.66 1.20
CA GLU A 217 -6.16 -13.37 0.43
C GLU A 217 -7.46 -13.49 1.22
N GLY A 218 -8.55 -12.98 0.63
CA GLY A 218 -9.90 -13.10 1.18
C GLY A 218 -10.18 -12.26 2.43
N ARG A 219 -9.20 -11.46 2.91
CA ARG A 219 -9.35 -10.58 4.08
C ARG A 219 -8.68 -9.22 3.85
N ASP A 220 -9.15 -8.23 4.58
CA ASP A 220 -8.59 -6.89 4.57
C ASP A 220 -7.18 -6.85 5.17
N ILE A 221 -6.28 -6.08 4.53
CA ILE A 221 -4.88 -5.92 4.93
C ILE A 221 -4.75 -5.34 6.34
N GLY A 222 -5.61 -4.39 6.70
CA GLY A 222 -5.57 -3.75 8.01
C GLY A 222 -5.94 -4.70 9.14
N THR A 223 -6.94 -5.53 8.91
CA THR A 223 -7.36 -6.57 9.85
C THR A 223 -6.26 -7.62 10.04
N ILE A 224 -5.65 -8.08 8.92
CA ILE A 224 -4.52 -9.02 8.97
C ILE A 224 -3.34 -8.40 9.74
N ALA A 225 -3.01 -7.13 9.48
CA ALA A 225 -1.93 -6.45 10.18
C ALA A 225 -2.17 -6.33 11.69
N THR A 226 -3.41 -6.15 12.11
CA THR A 226 -3.80 -6.11 13.53
C THR A 226 -3.69 -7.49 14.17
N ASP A 227 -4.16 -8.53 13.47
CA ASP A 227 -4.04 -9.92 13.94
C ASP A 227 -2.57 -10.35 14.06
N LEU A 228 -1.71 -9.91 13.11
CA LEU A 228 -0.27 -10.11 13.17
C LEU A 228 0.36 -9.45 14.41
N ASP A 229 0.05 -8.17 14.68
CA ASP A 229 0.56 -7.50 15.88
C ASP A 229 0.17 -8.26 17.15
N ASN A 230 -1.10 -8.68 17.25
CA ASN A 230 -1.59 -9.40 18.41
C ASN A 230 -0.91 -10.76 18.57
N ALA A 231 -0.75 -11.50 17.48
CA ALA A 231 -0.11 -12.82 17.50
C ALA A 231 1.40 -12.73 17.82
N LEU A 232 2.10 -11.76 17.23
CA LEU A 232 3.52 -11.52 17.50
C LEU A 232 3.76 -11.07 18.95
N ALA A 233 2.87 -10.27 19.52
CA ALA A 233 2.93 -9.85 20.91
C ALA A 233 2.64 -11.00 21.90
N ALA A 234 1.82 -11.97 21.49
CA ALA A 234 1.45 -13.12 22.31
C ALA A 234 2.51 -14.24 22.31
N ASP A 235 3.26 -14.42 21.23
CA ASP A 235 4.28 -15.46 21.13
C ASP A 235 5.57 -15.05 21.87
N PRO A 236 6.04 -15.85 22.86
CA PRO A 236 7.28 -15.56 23.58
C PRO A 236 8.52 -15.41 22.70
N ARG A 237 8.55 -16.06 21.53
CA ARG A 237 9.70 -16.04 20.60
C ARG A 237 9.80 -14.73 19.83
N THR A 238 8.67 -14.04 19.63
CA THR A 238 8.59 -12.82 18.81
C THR A 238 8.34 -11.55 19.62
N ARG A 239 7.88 -11.68 20.87
CA ARG A 239 7.53 -10.55 21.74
C ARG A 239 8.66 -9.54 21.96
N SER A 240 9.92 -9.98 21.96
CA SER A 240 11.08 -9.12 22.15
C SER A 240 11.70 -8.61 20.84
N ILE A 241 11.15 -9.00 19.69
CA ILE A 241 11.67 -8.60 18.39
C ILE A 241 11.29 -7.16 18.09
N HIS A 242 12.25 -6.37 17.65
CA HIS A 242 12.01 -5.03 17.15
C HIS A 242 11.60 -5.11 15.67
N TYR A 243 10.31 -5.01 15.42
CA TYR A 243 9.77 -5.01 14.06
C TYR A 243 8.90 -3.78 13.80
N GLY A 244 8.71 -3.47 12.54
CA GLY A 244 7.79 -2.44 12.09
C GLY A 244 7.13 -2.82 10.77
N PHE A 245 5.89 -2.39 10.53
CA PHE A 245 5.30 -2.48 9.21
C PHE A 245 5.90 -1.43 8.31
N VAL A 246 6.19 -1.81 7.08
CA VAL A 246 6.66 -0.92 6.02
C VAL A 246 5.77 -1.07 4.78
N GLY A 247 5.92 -0.17 3.82
CA GLY A 247 5.13 -0.21 2.58
C GLY A 247 3.66 0.15 2.79
N GLN A 248 2.76 -0.64 2.24
CA GLN A 248 1.32 -0.31 2.18
C GLN A 248 0.66 -0.22 3.56
N VAL A 249 1.02 -1.12 4.50
CA VAL A 249 0.46 -1.09 5.87
C VAL A 249 0.89 0.15 6.62
N GLU A 250 2.17 0.52 6.52
CA GLU A 250 2.70 1.75 7.13
C GLU A 250 2.00 2.99 6.57
N LEU A 251 1.93 3.08 5.24
CA LEU A 251 1.24 4.18 4.57
C LEU A 251 -0.23 4.27 5.00
N MET A 252 -0.92 3.14 5.07
CA MET A 252 -2.29 3.07 5.51
C MET A 252 -2.45 3.57 6.97
N ARG A 253 -1.65 3.08 7.92
CA ARG A 253 -1.70 3.48 9.33
C ARG A 253 -1.43 4.97 9.50
N ASN A 254 -0.39 5.49 8.86
CA ASN A 254 -0.03 6.90 8.91
C ASN A 254 -1.12 7.78 8.29
N THR A 255 -1.68 7.35 7.16
CA THR A 255 -2.75 8.08 6.47
C THR A 255 -4.04 8.07 7.27
N PHE A 256 -4.46 6.93 7.82
CA PHE A 256 -5.68 6.85 8.64
C PHE A 256 -5.57 7.72 9.89
N GLY A 257 -4.42 7.72 10.56
CA GLY A 257 -4.17 8.60 11.71
C GLY A 257 -4.25 10.08 11.33
N GLY A 258 -3.55 10.49 10.28
CA GLY A 258 -3.53 11.86 9.77
C GLY A 258 -4.90 12.33 9.25
N LEU A 259 -5.59 11.49 8.47
CA LEU A 259 -6.92 11.82 7.94
C LEU A 259 -7.99 11.86 9.03
N GLY A 260 -7.92 11.01 10.06
CA GLY A 260 -8.82 11.07 11.21
C GLY A 260 -8.71 12.41 11.95
N LEU A 261 -7.49 12.88 12.16
CA LEU A 261 -7.22 14.18 12.78
C LEU A 261 -7.70 15.33 11.86
N ALA A 262 -7.40 15.25 10.56
CA ALA A 262 -7.84 16.23 9.56
C ALA A 262 -9.36 16.30 9.47
N LEU A 263 -10.05 15.16 9.52
CA LEU A 263 -11.51 15.08 9.56
C LEU A 263 -12.09 15.75 10.79
N GLY A 264 -11.54 15.47 11.99
CA GLY A 264 -11.95 16.13 13.23
C GLY A 264 -11.77 17.64 13.18
N LEU A 265 -10.61 18.09 12.67
CA LEU A 265 -10.32 19.52 12.46
C LEU A 265 -11.29 20.16 11.45
N ALA A 266 -11.54 19.51 10.33
CA ALA A 266 -12.46 20.01 9.31
C ALA A 266 -13.87 20.17 9.88
N VAL A 267 -14.39 19.18 10.59
CA VAL A 267 -15.70 19.26 11.26
C VAL A 267 -15.72 20.39 12.29
N MET A 268 -14.66 20.56 13.08
CA MET A 268 -14.55 21.65 14.06
C MET A 268 -14.58 23.03 13.36
N VAL A 269 -13.78 23.23 12.31
CA VAL A 269 -13.71 24.48 11.57
C VAL A 269 -15.05 24.81 10.92
N VAL A 270 -15.69 23.84 10.29
CA VAL A 270 -17.03 23.99 9.70
C VAL A 270 -18.05 24.35 10.78
N PHE A 271 -18.00 23.69 11.94
CA PHE A 271 -18.86 24.02 13.08
C PHE A 271 -18.65 25.46 13.54
N MET A 272 -17.39 25.92 13.70
CA MET A 272 -17.08 27.28 14.13
C MET A 272 -17.58 28.33 13.12
N ILE A 273 -17.37 28.11 11.82
CA ILE A 273 -17.83 28.99 10.76
C ILE A 273 -19.36 29.12 10.80
N MET A 274 -20.04 27.96 10.89
CA MET A 274 -21.50 27.94 10.96
C MET A 274 -22.03 28.60 12.25
N ALA A 275 -21.38 28.38 13.39
CA ALA A 275 -21.77 28.99 14.65
C ALA A 275 -21.64 30.53 14.60
N SER A 276 -20.60 31.03 13.93
CA SER A 276 -20.40 32.44 13.66
C SER A 276 -21.48 33.01 12.71
N GLN A 277 -21.75 32.32 11.61
CA GLN A 277 -22.71 32.74 10.58
C GLN A 277 -24.15 32.80 11.12
N PHE A 278 -24.57 31.76 11.83
CA PHE A 278 -25.93 31.69 12.37
C PHE A 278 -26.10 32.37 13.72
N LYS A 279 -25.01 32.92 14.31
CA LYS A 279 -25.00 33.49 15.67
C LYS A 279 -25.67 32.57 16.70
N SER A 280 -25.54 31.28 16.50
CA SER A 280 -26.19 30.23 17.29
C SER A 280 -25.35 28.95 17.24
N VAL A 281 -25.17 28.29 18.39
CA VAL A 281 -24.49 26.99 18.49
C VAL A 281 -25.43 25.82 18.15
N ARG A 282 -26.75 26.03 18.28
CA ARG A 282 -27.76 24.97 18.09
C ARG A 282 -27.95 24.58 16.62
N LEU A 283 -27.97 25.55 15.73
CA LEU A 283 -28.18 25.31 14.29
C LEU A 283 -27.04 24.50 13.62
N PRO A 284 -25.75 24.83 13.87
CA PRO A 284 -24.66 24.00 13.40
C PRO A 284 -24.74 22.55 13.88
N PHE A 285 -25.18 22.35 15.13
CA PHE A 285 -25.30 21.00 15.67
C PHE A 285 -26.37 20.17 14.91
N VAL A 286 -27.46 20.78 14.48
CA VAL A 286 -28.47 20.13 13.61
C VAL A 286 -27.83 19.63 12.32
N LEU A 287 -26.95 20.44 11.72
CA LEU A 287 -26.30 20.11 10.45
C LEU A 287 -25.26 18.99 10.61
N LEU A 288 -24.57 18.89 11.75
CA LEU A 288 -23.63 17.81 12.01
C LEU A 288 -24.30 16.43 12.05
N PHE A 289 -25.59 16.33 12.34
CA PHE A 289 -26.31 15.05 12.26
C PHE A 289 -26.40 14.48 10.84
N THR A 290 -26.14 15.28 9.80
CA THR A 290 -26.07 14.75 8.43
C THR A 290 -24.83 13.87 8.18
N ILE A 291 -23.76 14.05 8.97
CA ILE A 291 -22.52 13.30 8.84
C ILE A 291 -22.70 11.81 9.14
N PRO A 292 -23.24 11.38 10.32
CA PRO A 292 -23.50 9.97 10.57
C PRO A 292 -24.37 9.32 9.52
N VAL A 293 -25.36 10.04 9.02
CA VAL A 293 -26.28 9.55 7.98
C VAL A 293 -25.55 9.30 6.66
N SER A 294 -24.65 10.21 6.26
CA SER A 294 -23.84 10.01 5.05
C SER A 294 -22.89 8.82 5.20
N LEU A 295 -22.32 8.60 6.40
CA LEU A 295 -21.45 7.45 6.66
C LEU A 295 -22.18 6.11 6.47
N VAL A 296 -23.44 6.01 6.86
CA VAL A 296 -24.23 4.79 6.63
C VAL A 296 -24.32 4.48 5.13
N GLY A 297 -24.62 5.49 4.31
CA GLY A 297 -24.69 5.31 2.85
C GLY A 297 -23.34 4.93 2.23
N ILE A 298 -22.25 5.51 2.72
CA ILE A 298 -20.90 5.16 2.29
C ILE A 298 -20.58 3.69 2.58
N VAL A 299 -20.83 3.26 3.81
CA VAL A 299 -20.57 1.87 4.22
C VAL A 299 -21.37 0.90 3.38
N LEU A 300 -22.68 1.18 3.19
CA LEU A 300 -23.56 0.33 2.37
C LEU A 300 -23.06 0.24 0.91
N ALA A 301 -22.64 1.34 0.31
CA ALA A 301 -22.13 1.35 -1.05
C ALA A 301 -20.81 0.56 -1.19
N LEU A 302 -19.88 0.75 -0.26
CA LEU A 302 -18.60 0.02 -0.28
C LEU A 302 -18.79 -1.48 -0.08
N VAL A 303 -19.61 -1.87 0.91
CA VAL A 303 -19.91 -3.29 1.20
C VAL A 303 -20.64 -3.95 0.04
N SER A 304 -21.64 -3.29 -0.57
CA SER A 304 -22.37 -3.84 -1.72
C SER A 304 -21.49 -4.06 -2.95
N ALA A 305 -20.44 -3.27 -3.10
CA ALA A 305 -19.46 -3.41 -4.18
C ALA A 305 -18.27 -4.32 -3.83
N GLY A 306 -18.25 -4.93 -2.63
CA GLY A 306 -17.13 -5.76 -2.16
C GLY A 306 -15.82 -4.99 -1.97
N GLN A 307 -15.91 -3.67 -1.78
CA GLN A 307 -14.73 -2.80 -1.59
C GLN A 307 -14.49 -2.55 -0.10
N GLY A 308 -13.20 -2.62 0.30
CA GLY A 308 -12.79 -2.29 1.66
C GLY A 308 -12.60 -0.79 1.89
N PHE A 309 -12.41 -0.42 3.16
CA PHE A 309 -12.00 0.92 3.54
C PHE A 309 -10.56 1.17 3.09
N SER A 310 -10.40 1.94 2.02
CA SER A 310 -9.12 2.36 1.46
C SER A 310 -8.84 3.83 1.74
N ILE A 311 -7.60 4.27 1.48
CA ILE A 311 -7.21 5.68 1.56
C ILE A 311 -8.11 6.54 0.65
N THR A 312 -8.38 6.05 -0.55
CA THR A 312 -9.25 6.74 -1.53
C THR A 312 -10.70 6.80 -1.07
N ALA A 313 -11.22 5.76 -0.39
CA ALA A 313 -12.54 5.82 0.23
C ALA A 313 -12.63 6.90 1.32
N LEU A 314 -11.59 7.05 2.16
CA LEU A 314 -11.54 8.12 3.16
C LEU A 314 -11.51 9.52 2.54
N MET A 315 -10.81 9.70 1.44
CA MET A 315 -10.89 10.97 0.68
C MET A 315 -12.31 11.24 0.20
N GLY A 316 -13.03 10.19 -0.26
CA GLY A 316 -14.45 10.26 -0.61
C GLY A 316 -15.32 10.68 0.58
N ILE A 317 -15.07 10.13 1.77
CA ILE A 317 -15.78 10.52 3.01
C ILE A 317 -15.61 12.02 3.30
N LEU A 318 -14.37 12.52 3.26
CA LEU A 318 -14.09 13.94 3.47
C LEU A 318 -14.87 14.82 2.49
N MET A 319 -14.90 14.44 1.21
CA MET A 319 -15.61 15.16 0.16
C MET A 319 -17.13 15.16 0.39
N VAL A 320 -17.70 14.02 0.76
CA VAL A 320 -19.13 13.88 1.06
C VAL A 320 -19.55 14.75 2.24
N ILE A 321 -18.76 14.78 3.32
CA ILE A 321 -19.05 15.61 4.48
C ILE A 321 -19.16 17.08 4.09
N GLY A 322 -18.21 17.57 3.28
CA GLY A 322 -18.24 18.95 2.78
C GLY A 322 -19.52 19.24 1.99
N ILE A 323 -19.90 18.37 1.05
CA ILE A 323 -21.08 18.54 0.19
C ILE A 323 -22.37 18.41 1.01
N ALA A 324 -22.46 17.40 1.89
CA ALA A 324 -23.66 17.16 2.71
C ALA A 324 -23.95 18.33 3.66
N VAL A 325 -22.91 18.86 4.30
CA VAL A 325 -23.04 20.02 5.18
C VAL A 325 -23.43 21.28 4.38
N SER A 326 -22.84 21.50 3.20
CA SER A 326 -23.18 22.61 2.32
C SER A 326 -24.67 22.59 1.93
N ASN A 327 -25.19 21.43 1.55
CA ASN A 327 -26.62 21.26 1.23
C ASN A 327 -27.52 21.54 2.42
N GLY A 328 -27.12 21.10 3.61
CA GLY A 328 -27.84 21.37 4.86
C GLY A 328 -27.85 22.85 5.24
N ILE A 329 -26.72 23.56 5.04
CA ILE A 329 -26.62 25.01 5.31
C ILE A 329 -27.65 25.77 4.51
N LEU A 330 -27.76 25.51 3.19
CA LEU A 330 -28.71 26.20 2.31
C LEU A 330 -30.17 26.04 2.79
N LEU A 331 -30.52 24.88 3.30
CA LEU A 331 -31.86 24.59 3.80
C LEU A 331 -32.14 25.28 5.14
N VAL A 332 -31.19 25.20 6.08
CA VAL A 332 -31.33 25.81 7.42
C VAL A 332 -31.27 27.33 7.34
N ASP A 333 -30.45 27.90 6.44
CA ASP A 333 -30.36 29.34 6.23
C ASP A 333 -31.69 29.93 5.73
N ASP A 334 -32.30 29.31 4.70
CA ASP A 334 -33.61 29.72 4.20
C ASP A 334 -34.72 29.59 5.25
N ALA A 335 -34.71 28.50 6.04
CA ALA A 335 -35.64 28.30 7.14
C ALA A 335 -35.48 29.36 8.24
N ASN A 336 -34.23 29.65 8.63
CA ASN A 336 -33.92 30.63 9.68
C ASN A 336 -34.29 32.05 9.23
N ARG A 337 -34.07 32.42 7.96
CA ARG A 337 -34.51 33.70 7.38
C ARG A 337 -36.00 33.84 7.46
N ARG A 338 -36.79 32.86 7.03
CA ARG A 338 -38.26 32.89 7.07
C ARG A 338 -38.78 32.95 8.51
N LEU A 339 -38.10 32.25 9.42
CA LEU A 339 -38.43 32.36 10.85
C LEU A 339 -38.20 33.77 11.39
N GLY A 340 -37.14 34.44 10.95
CA GLY A 340 -36.86 35.86 11.27
C GLY A 340 -37.87 36.85 10.66
N GLU A 341 -38.49 36.51 9.54
CA GLU A 341 -39.59 37.24 8.88
C GLU A 341 -40.94 37.03 9.59
N GLY A 342 -40.98 36.22 10.68
CA GLY A 342 -42.19 36.01 11.49
C GLY A 342 -43.02 34.79 11.10
N ALA A 343 -42.54 33.96 10.18
CA ALA A 343 -43.27 32.74 9.81
C ALA A 343 -43.25 31.70 10.96
N PRO A 344 -44.36 30.93 11.16
CA PRO A 344 -44.38 29.84 12.10
C PRO A 344 -43.29 28.81 11.81
N LYS A 345 -42.71 28.21 12.84
CA LYS A 345 -41.56 27.30 12.74
C LYS A 345 -41.74 26.14 11.76
N LEU A 346 -42.93 25.54 11.74
CA LEU A 346 -43.28 24.45 10.84
C LEU A 346 -43.38 24.93 9.39
N GLU A 347 -44.06 26.08 9.17
CA GLU A 347 -44.20 26.64 7.84
C GLU A 347 -42.87 27.10 7.24
N ALA A 348 -42.02 27.76 8.08
CA ALA A 348 -40.71 28.22 7.66
C ALA A 348 -39.85 27.07 7.14
N ILE A 349 -39.77 25.91 7.88
CA ILE A 349 -38.93 24.78 7.47
C ILE A 349 -39.53 24.00 6.28
N VAL A 350 -40.85 23.86 6.20
CA VAL A 350 -41.51 23.19 5.07
C VAL A 350 -41.38 24.01 3.79
N ALA A 351 -41.55 25.33 3.88
CA ALA A 351 -41.36 26.24 2.74
C ALA A 351 -39.91 26.26 2.29
N ALA A 352 -38.95 26.27 3.21
CA ALA A 352 -37.52 26.17 2.91
C ALA A 352 -37.19 24.82 2.23
N ALA A 353 -37.69 23.69 2.75
CA ALA A 353 -37.51 22.38 2.15
C ALA A 353 -38.07 22.33 0.71
N ARG A 354 -39.24 22.88 0.46
CA ARG A 354 -39.83 22.96 -0.89
C ARG A 354 -39.00 23.82 -1.84
N SER A 355 -38.54 25.01 -1.41
CA SER A 355 -37.78 25.92 -2.25
C SER A 355 -36.38 25.41 -2.56
N ARG A 356 -35.75 24.65 -1.66
CA ARG A 356 -34.37 24.13 -1.78
C ARG A 356 -34.27 22.69 -2.27
N PHE A 357 -35.39 21.98 -2.39
CA PHE A 357 -35.41 20.60 -2.87
C PHE A 357 -34.75 20.45 -4.25
N VAL A 358 -35.20 21.23 -5.23
CA VAL A 358 -34.72 21.14 -6.62
C VAL A 358 -33.22 21.46 -6.72
N PRO A 359 -32.71 22.57 -6.16
CA PRO A 359 -31.28 22.86 -6.18
C PRO A 359 -30.43 21.79 -5.53
N ILE A 360 -30.82 21.27 -4.36
CA ILE A 360 -30.06 20.23 -3.64
C ILE A 360 -30.08 18.92 -4.44
N ALA A 361 -31.23 18.51 -4.94
CA ALA A 361 -31.36 17.30 -5.75
C ALA A 361 -30.54 17.40 -7.06
N MET A 362 -30.56 18.57 -7.70
CA MET A 362 -29.83 18.79 -8.95
C MET A 362 -28.31 18.70 -8.75
N THR A 363 -27.76 19.32 -7.72
CA THR A 363 -26.32 19.26 -7.43
C THR A 363 -25.88 17.85 -7.05
N SER A 364 -26.65 17.16 -6.22
CA SER A 364 -26.36 15.77 -5.80
C SER A 364 -26.46 14.80 -6.97
N LEU A 365 -27.52 14.87 -7.79
CA LEU A 365 -27.68 14.04 -8.97
C LEU A 365 -26.59 14.27 -10.01
N ALA A 366 -26.22 15.52 -10.27
CA ALA A 366 -25.12 15.84 -11.20
C ALA A 366 -23.81 15.20 -10.76
N THR A 367 -23.48 15.29 -9.46
CA THR A 367 -22.28 14.68 -8.90
C THR A 367 -22.34 13.14 -8.95
N ILE A 368 -23.49 12.55 -8.59
CA ILE A 368 -23.70 11.10 -8.62
C ILE A 368 -23.53 10.58 -10.05
N ILE A 369 -24.25 11.16 -11.02
CA ILE A 369 -24.21 10.74 -12.43
C ILE A 369 -22.77 10.89 -12.99
N GLY A 370 -22.09 11.98 -12.66
CA GLY A 370 -20.69 12.21 -13.08
C GLY A 370 -19.72 11.18 -12.55
N LEU A 371 -19.98 10.58 -11.38
CA LEU A 371 -19.11 9.58 -10.77
C LEU A 371 -19.52 8.12 -11.05
N VAL A 372 -20.70 7.87 -11.62
CA VAL A 372 -21.15 6.51 -11.97
C VAL A 372 -20.14 5.74 -12.81
N PRO A 373 -19.56 6.29 -13.91
CA PRO A 373 -18.59 5.56 -14.72
C PRO A 373 -17.37 5.09 -13.90
N THR A 374 -16.85 5.96 -13.04
CA THR A 374 -15.72 5.65 -12.14
C THR A 374 -16.11 4.64 -11.07
N ALA A 375 -17.31 4.76 -10.50
CA ALA A 375 -17.83 3.81 -9.52
C ALA A 375 -18.04 2.40 -10.09
N MET A 376 -18.39 2.31 -11.37
CA MET A 376 -18.53 1.04 -12.09
C MET A 376 -17.19 0.42 -12.53
N GLY A 377 -16.09 1.16 -12.46
CA GLY A 377 -14.78 0.67 -12.84
C GLY A 377 -14.64 0.37 -14.35
N VAL A 378 -15.32 1.13 -15.20
CA VAL A 378 -15.41 0.84 -16.65
C VAL A 378 -14.09 1.08 -17.37
N GLU A 379 -13.24 2.00 -16.90
CA GLU A 379 -11.98 2.35 -17.55
C GLU A 379 -10.80 1.62 -16.88
N ALA A 380 -9.84 1.19 -17.69
CA ALA A 380 -8.59 0.62 -17.20
C ALA A 380 -7.84 1.67 -16.35
N GLY A 381 -7.56 1.36 -15.08
CA GLY A 381 -6.94 2.28 -14.11
C GLY A 381 -7.93 3.02 -13.22
N SER A 382 -9.24 2.96 -13.49
CA SER A 382 -10.27 3.53 -12.61
C SER A 382 -10.42 2.78 -11.29
N GLU A 383 -9.91 1.56 -11.21
CA GLU A 383 -9.94 0.69 -10.02
C GLU A 383 -9.39 1.38 -8.77
N ALA A 384 -8.38 2.23 -8.92
CA ALA A 384 -7.80 3.01 -7.81
C ALA A 384 -8.76 4.04 -7.23
N ASN A 385 -9.60 4.64 -8.06
CA ASN A 385 -10.54 5.70 -7.68
C ASN A 385 -11.96 5.17 -7.46
N GLN A 386 -12.21 3.91 -7.76
CA GLN A 386 -13.52 3.26 -7.58
C GLN A 386 -14.03 3.38 -6.14
N PRO A 387 -13.24 3.10 -5.07
CA PRO A 387 -13.71 3.25 -3.70
C PRO A 387 -14.06 4.70 -3.32
N LEU A 388 -13.33 5.70 -3.88
CA LEU A 388 -13.67 7.11 -3.73
C LEU A 388 -15.03 7.41 -4.36
N ALA A 389 -15.23 7.00 -5.61
CA ALA A 389 -16.48 7.24 -6.34
C ALA A 389 -17.66 6.56 -5.67
N LEU A 390 -17.50 5.31 -5.21
CA LEU A 390 -18.53 4.58 -4.45
C LEU A 390 -18.87 5.27 -3.13
N ALA A 391 -17.88 5.75 -2.40
CA ALA A 391 -18.08 6.49 -1.16
C ALA A 391 -18.90 7.76 -1.42
N VAL A 392 -18.55 8.52 -2.47
CA VAL A 392 -19.26 9.75 -2.82
C VAL A 392 -20.68 9.46 -3.30
N VAL A 393 -20.89 8.50 -4.18
CA VAL A 393 -22.21 8.11 -4.69
C VAL A 393 -23.11 7.62 -3.54
N GLY A 394 -22.62 6.70 -2.72
CA GLY A 394 -23.39 6.17 -1.57
C GLY A 394 -23.69 7.21 -0.51
N GLY A 395 -22.68 8.01 -0.16
CA GLY A 395 -22.81 9.06 0.85
C GLY A 395 -23.72 10.19 0.42
N LEU A 396 -23.64 10.66 -0.83
CA LEU A 396 -24.55 11.69 -1.34
C LEU A 396 -25.98 11.18 -1.51
N THR A 397 -26.16 9.96 -1.98
CA THR A 397 -27.49 9.36 -2.08
C THR A 397 -28.19 9.30 -0.72
N SER A 398 -27.52 8.73 0.27
CA SER A 398 -28.01 8.65 1.64
C SER A 398 -28.21 10.03 2.26
N SER A 399 -27.23 10.90 2.18
CA SER A 399 -27.28 12.26 2.72
C SER A 399 -28.40 13.07 2.08
N THR A 400 -28.57 13.05 0.77
CA THR A 400 -29.59 13.83 0.08
C THR A 400 -31.00 13.38 0.46
N ILE A 401 -31.25 12.07 0.47
CA ILE A 401 -32.57 11.53 0.83
C ILE A 401 -32.89 11.82 2.30
N LEU A 402 -31.98 11.45 3.20
CA LEU A 402 -32.26 11.52 4.62
C LEU A 402 -32.15 12.95 5.20
N SER A 403 -31.27 13.81 4.66
CA SER A 403 -31.19 15.21 5.12
C SER A 403 -32.47 16.00 4.84
N LEU A 404 -33.18 15.69 3.76
CA LEU A 404 -34.46 16.31 3.47
C LEU A 404 -35.55 16.01 4.51
N PHE A 405 -35.42 14.91 5.25
CA PHE A 405 -36.32 14.57 6.36
C PHE A 405 -35.70 14.89 7.72
N LEU A 406 -34.45 14.52 7.92
CA LEU A 406 -33.75 14.63 9.19
C LEU A 406 -33.50 16.09 9.58
N VAL A 407 -33.01 16.92 8.65
CA VAL A 407 -32.71 18.33 8.94
C VAL A 407 -33.97 19.12 9.34
N PRO A 408 -35.12 19.01 8.64
CA PRO A 408 -36.36 19.63 9.09
C PRO A 408 -36.81 19.18 10.49
N VAL A 409 -36.74 17.88 10.79
CA VAL A 409 -37.13 17.35 12.10
C VAL A 409 -36.20 17.90 13.20
N MET A 410 -34.90 17.86 12.95
CA MET A 410 -33.91 18.38 13.92
C MET A 410 -34.02 19.90 14.08
N PHE A 411 -34.33 20.62 13.01
CA PHE A 411 -34.60 22.07 13.09
C PHE A 411 -35.82 22.36 13.98
N LEU A 412 -36.92 21.61 13.86
CA LEU A 412 -38.07 21.75 14.71
C LEU A 412 -37.77 21.50 16.19
N VAL A 413 -36.86 20.60 16.49
CA VAL A 413 -36.44 20.31 17.87
C VAL A 413 -35.54 21.39 18.45
N PHE A 414 -34.50 21.80 17.71
CA PHE A 414 -33.39 22.62 18.24
C PHE A 414 -33.49 24.13 17.94
N ALA A 415 -34.24 24.57 16.91
CA ALA A 415 -34.36 25.99 16.61
C ALA A 415 -35.17 26.72 17.69
N LYS A 416 -34.77 27.94 18.04
CA LYS A 416 -35.53 28.80 18.97
C LYS A 416 -36.91 29.13 18.39
N ARG A 417 -37.91 29.31 19.25
CA ARG A 417 -39.20 29.81 18.83
C ARG A 417 -39.10 31.32 18.58
N PRO A 418 -39.87 31.87 17.61
CA PRO A 418 -40.00 33.30 17.46
C PRO A 418 -40.56 33.93 18.74
N ALA A 419 -40.09 35.13 19.11
CA ALA A 419 -40.55 35.83 20.29
C ALA A 419 -42.07 36.02 20.32
N ALA A 420 -42.72 36.20 19.16
CA ALA A 420 -44.15 36.32 19.01
C ALA A 420 -44.94 35.04 19.42
N GLU A 421 -44.38 33.84 19.26
CA GLU A 421 -44.98 32.56 19.72
C GLU A 421 -44.81 32.33 21.25
N GLU A 422 -43.70 32.86 21.82
CA GLU A 422 -43.47 32.88 23.23
C GLU A 422 -44.46 33.84 23.96
N ASP A 423 -44.64 35.07 23.41
CA ASP A 423 -45.58 36.04 23.94
C ASP A 423 -47.02 35.58 23.85
N ALA A 424 -47.43 34.96 22.73
CA ALA A 424 -48.78 34.43 22.56
C ALA A 424 -49.07 33.27 23.55
N ARG A 425 -48.09 32.39 23.83
CA ARG A 425 -48.24 31.34 24.84
C ARG A 425 -48.23 31.88 26.25
N ALA A 426 -47.40 32.86 26.55
CA ALA A 426 -47.39 33.53 27.82
C ALA A 426 -48.73 34.22 28.11
N GLN A 427 -49.37 34.81 27.13
CA GLN A 427 -50.71 35.38 27.24
C GLN A 427 -51.77 34.34 27.45
N VAL A 428 -51.72 33.19 26.74
CA VAL A 428 -52.65 32.07 26.92
C VAL A 428 -52.48 31.40 28.30
N ALA A 429 -51.24 31.28 28.76
CA ALA A 429 -50.93 30.72 30.09
C ALA A 429 -51.28 31.65 31.24
N ALA A 430 -51.35 32.98 30.97
CA ALA A 430 -51.78 33.97 31.95
C ALA A 430 -53.29 34.09 32.04
N HIS A 431 -54.04 33.54 31.08
CA HIS A 431 -55.54 33.56 31.04
C HIS A 431 -56.15 32.18 31.38
N ALA A 432 -55.34 31.15 31.65
CA ALA A 432 -55.76 29.83 32.11
C ALA A 432 -55.42 29.68 33.63
#